data_741d6f5b19444d3cafeb382274ae50f3
#
_entry.id   741d6f5b19444d3cafeb382274ae50f3
#
_cell.length_a   1.000
_cell.length_b   1.000
_cell.length_c   1.000
_cell.angle_alpha   90.00
_cell.angle_beta   90.00
_cell.angle_gamma   90.00
#
_symmetry.space_group_name_H-M   'P 1'
#
loop_
_entity.id
_entity.type
_entity.pdbx_description
1 polymer ?
#
loop_
_entity_poly.entity_id
_entity_poly.type
_entity_poly.pdbx_seq_one_letter_code
_entity_poly.pdbx_strand_id
1 'polypeptide(L)'
;KAGVIGLTKAVARELASRGITVNAIAPGFIETEMTAVLSDAVKEASVAQIPLGRFGKPEDIAKTAAFLASDDAGYITGQVIQVDGGMAI
;
A
#
# COMPACT_ATOMS: atom_id res chain seq x y z
N LYS A 1 3.30 -12.66 0.42
CA LYS A 1 3.84 -11.35 -0.02
C LYS A 1 4.82 -11.51 -1.18
N ALA A 2 5.79 -12.43 -1.08
CA ALA A 2 6.75 -12.67 -2.16
C ALA A 2 6.05 -13.09 -3.46
N GLY A 3 4.97 -13.87 -3.37
CA GLY A 3 4.18 -14.27 -4.53
C GLY A 3 3.51 -13.09 -5.24
N VAL A 4 3.00 -12.13 -4.48
CA VAL A 4 2.38 -10.92 -5.04
C VAL A 4 3.43 -10.05 -5.73
N ILE A 5 4.62 -9.92 -5.15
CA ILE A 5 5.72 -9.18 -5.76
C ILE A 5 6.11 -9.81 -7.09
N GLY A 6 6.32 -11.12 -7.11
CA GLY A 6 6.69 -11.85 -8.32
C GLY A 6 5.63 -11.75 -9.41
N LEU A 7 4.36 -11.93 -9.05
CA LEU A 7 3.25 -11.82 -9.99
C LEU A 7 3.16 -10.40 -10.56
N THR A 8 3.25 -9.38 -9.72
CA THR A 8 3.22 -7.98 -10.16
C THR A 8 4.28 -7.70 -11.21
N LYS A 9 5.51 -8.12 -10.95
CA LYS A 9 6.63 -7.90 -11.86
C LYS A 9 6.46 -8.66 -13.17
N ALA A 10 6.03 -9.91 -13.10
CA ALA A 10 5.83 -10.73 -14.29
C ALA A 10 4.73 -10.17 -15.20
N VAL A 11 3.59 -9.79 -14.62
CA VAL A 11 2.48 -9.23 -15.39
C VAL A 11 2.84 -7.84 -15.94
N ALA A 12 3.57 -7.04 -15.15
CA ALA A 12 4.03 -5.73 -15.63
C ALA A 12 4.93 -5.86 -16.87
N ARG A 13 5.85 -6.81 -16.87
CA ARG A 13 6.71 -7.07 -18.04
C ARG A 13 5.89 -7.50 -19.26
N GLU A 14 4.93 -8.38 -19.04
CA GLU A 14 4.13 -8.93 -20.13
C GLU A 14 3.25 -7.86 -20.79
N LEU A 15 2.70 -6.94 -20.01
CA LEU A 15 1.75 -5.94 -20.51
C LEU A 15 2.40 -4.61 -20.88
N ALA A 16 3.68 -4.42 -20.63
CA ALA A 16 4.38 -3.16 -20.87
C ALA A 16 4.31 -2.74 -22.34
N SER A 17 4.41 -3.68 -23.28
CA SER A 17 4.34 -3.37 -24.71
C SER A 17 3.00 -2.81 -25.15
N ARG A 18 1.95 -3.01 -24.34
CA ARG A 18 0.62 -2.48 -24.60
C ARG A 18 0.38 -1.13 -23.91
N GLY A 19 1.39 -0.57 -23.26
CA GLY A 19 1.25 0.67 -22.50
C GLY A 19 0.45 0.51 -21.21
N ILE A 20 0.34 -0.70 -20.69
CA ILE A 20 -0.38 -0.99 -19.46
C ILE A 20 0.61 -1.07 -18.30
N THR A 21 0.35 -0.32 -17.24
CA THR A 21 1.14 -0.38 -16.01
C THR A 21 0.47 -1.30 -15.00
N VAL A 22 1.29 -2.03 -14.25
CA VAL A 22 0.80 -2.97 -13.23
C VAL A 22 1.62 -2.75 -11.96
N ASN A 23 0.96 -2.36 -10.89
CA ASN A 23 1.58 -2.10 -9.60
C ASN A 23 0.76 -2.73 -8.49
N ALA A 24 1.37 -2.91 -7.34
CA ALA A 24 0.69 -3.40 -6.15
C ALA A 24 0.84 -2.40 -5.01
N ILE A 25 -0.12 -2.38 -4.11
CA ILE A 25 -0.08 -1.59 -2.89
C ILE A 25 0.00 -2.53 -1.71
N ALA A 26 0.95 -2.29 -0.82
CA ALA A 26 1.11 -3.04 0.42
C ALA A 26 0.74 -2.12 1.59
N PRO A 27 -0.50 -2.20 2.10
CA PRO A 27 -0.90 -1.37 3.23
C PRO A 27 -0.31 -1.87 4.54
N GLY A 28 -0.09 -0.94 5.47
CA GLY A 28 0.23 -1.26 6.85
C GLY A 28 -1.04 -1.34 7.69
N PHE A 29 -0.98 -0.79 8.92
CA PHE A 29 -2.13 -0.74 9.80
C PHE A 29 -3.08 0.39 9.38
N ILE A 30 -4.24 0.02 8.90
CA ILE A 30 -5.26 0.94 8.39
C ILE A 30 -6.47 0.92 9.33
N GLU A 31 -6.98 2.09 9.67
CA GLU A 31 -8.21 2.21 10.47
C GLU A 31 -9.38 1.56 9.76
N THR A 32 -10.06 0.67 10.48
CA THR A 32 -11.27 0.01 10.02
C THR A 32 -12.25 -0.06 11.19
N GLU A 33 -13.46 -0.54 10.97
CA GLU A 33 -14.40 -0.81 12.06
C GLU A 33 -13.81 -1.80 13.07
N MET A 34 -12.99 -2.74 12.62
CA MET A 34 -12.35 -3.72 13.51
C MET A 34 -11.31 -3.06 14.42
N THR A 35 -10.58 -2.06 13.94
CA THR A 35 -9.60 -1.37 14.79
C THR A 35 -10.28 -0.49 15.84
N ALA A 36 -11.49 0.01 15.56
CA ALA A 36 -12.22 0.84 16.49
C ALA A 36 -12.63 0.10 17.79
N VAL A 37 -12.71 -1.23 17.75
CA VAL A 37 -13.07 -2.05 18.92
C VAL A 37 -11.86 -2.52 19.73
N LEU A 38 -10.64 -2.22 19.28
CA LEU A 38 -9.43 -2.58 20.03
C LEU A 38 -9.32 -1.73 21.29
N SER A 39 -8.72 -2.30 22.35
CA SER A 39 -8.42 -1.55 23.55
C SER A 39 -7.39 -0.45 23.27
N ASP A 40 -7.38 0.57 24.11
CA ASP A 40 -6.39 1.66 23.99
C ASP A 40 -4.96 1.13 24.09
N ALA A 41 -4.73 0.14 24.99
CA ALA A 41 -3.40 -0.45 25.14
C ALA A 41 -2.94 -1.15 23.84
N VAL A 42 -3.83 -1.86 23.17
CA VAL A 42 -3.51 -2.52 21.91
C VAL A 42 -3.27 -1.49 20.79
N LYS A 43 -4.08 -0.44 20.72
CA LYS A 43 -3.89 0.64 19.76
C LYS A 43 -2.54 1.34 19.97
N GLU A 44 -2.19 1.67 21.20
CA GLU A 44 -0.91 2.30 21.53
C GLU A 44 0.28 1.43 21.15
N ALA A 45 0.20 0.13 21.44
CA ALA A 45 1.25 -0.81 21.07
C ALA A 45 1.42 -0.91 19.55
N SER A 46 0.32 -0.89 18.80
CA SER A 46 0.35 -0.93 17.35
C SER A 46 0.93 0.35 16.76
N VAL A 47 0.50 1.50 17.27
CA VAL A 47 0.98 2.82 16.82
C VAL A 47 2.47 2.98 17.10
N ALA A 48 2.98 2.41 18.19
CA ALA A 48 4.39 2.46 18.54
C ALA A 48 5.29 1.82 17.49
N GLN A 49 4.75 0.93 16.66
CA GLN A 49 5.49 0.28 15.58
C GLN A 49 5.50 1.10 14.28
N ILE A 50 4.76 2.21 14.25
CA ILE A 50 4.59 3.01 13.05
C ILE A 50 5.40 4.30 13.20
N PRO A 51 6.47 4.52 12.41
CA PRO A 51 7.28 5.74 12.50
C PRO A 51 6.48 7.04 12.39
N LEU A 52 5.44 7.10 11.55
CA LEU A 52 4.59 8.30 11.46
C LEU A 52 3.64 8.48 12.65
N GLY A 53 3.54 7.46 13.54
CA GLY A 53 2.85 7.60 14.82
C GLY A 53 1.34 7.58 14.76
N ARG A 54 0.77 7.06 13.68
CA ARG A 54 -0.68 6.94 13.51
C ARG A 54 -1.04 5.80 12.57
N PHE A 55 -2.25 5.26 12.73
CA PHE A 55 -2.82 4.37 11.72
C PHE A 55 -3.05 5.15 10.42
N GLY A 56 -2.93 4.45 9.30
CA GLY A 56 -3.39 4.98 8.02
C GLY A 56 -4.91 4.99 7.96
N LYS A 57 -5.44 5.75 7.03
CA LYS A 57 -6.88 5.79 6.76
C LYS A 57 -7.16 5.11 5.42
N PRO A 58 -8.36 4.58 5.22
CA PRO A 58 -8.74 4.03 3.91
C PRO A 58 -8.46 5.01 2.76
N GLU A 59 -8.61 6.31 2.99
CA GLU A 59 -8.33 7.34 2.00
C GLU A 59 -6.86 7.37 1.59
N ASP A 60 -5.94 7.03 2.49
CA ASP A 60 -4.51 6.99 2.16
C ASP A 60 -4.24 5.93 1.10
N ILE A 61 -4.91 4.77 1.19
CA ILE A 61 -4.82 3.72 0.19
C ILE A 61 -5.53 4.13 -1.10
N ALA A 62 -6.74 4.69 -0.99
CA ALA A 62 -7.53 5.09 -2.16
C ALA A 62 -6.81 6.16 -2.99
N LYS A 63 -6.19 7.13 -2.34
CA LYS A 63 -5.43 8.19 -3.04
C LYS A 63 -4.20 7.63 -3.74
N THR A 64 -3.53 6.66 -3.12
CA THR A 64 -2.38 5.99 -3.75
C THR A 64 -2.83 5.22 -4.98
N ALA A 65 -3.92 4.46 -4.87
CA ALA A 65 -4.48 3.72 -6.00
C ALA A 65 -4.91 4.66 -7.14
N ALA A 66 -5.56 5.77 -6.79
CA ALA A 66 -5.99 6.76 -7.77
C ALA A 66 -4.80 7.38 -8.51
N PHE A 67 -3.72 7.69 -7.80
CA PHE A 67 -2.49 8.19 -8.43
C PHE A 67 -1.90 7.16 -9.39
N LEU A 68 -1.75 5.92 -8.95
CA LEU A 68 -1.18 4.86 -9.79
C LEU A 68 -2.03 4.58 -11.03
N ALA A 69 -3.34 4.79 -10.96
CA ALA A 69 -4.25 4.63 -12.08
C ALA A 69 -4.30 5.85 -13.01
N SER A 70 -3.68 6.96 -12.62
CA SER A 70 -3.71 8.19 -13.40
C SER A 70 -2.59 8.25 -14.43
N ASP A 71 -2.74 9.17 -15.39
CA ASP A 71 -1.71 9.44 -16.39
C ASP A 71 -0.41 9.97 -15.75
N ASP A 72 -0.52 10.60 -14.57
CA ASP A 72 0.65 11.10 -13.84
C ASP A 72 1.59 9.98 -13.40
N ALA A 73 1.10 8.75 -13.29
CA ALA A 73 1.90 7.57 -12.96
C ALA A 73 2.26 6.73 -14.18
N GLY A 74 2.21 7.31 -15.37
CA GLY A 74 2.38 6.57 -16.63
C GLY A 74 3.74 5.93 -16.85
N TYR A 75 4.75 6.31 -16.08
CA TYR A 75 6.09 5.72 -16.14
C TYR A 75 6.43 4.83 -14.95
N ILE A 76 5.41 4.48 -14.15
CA ILE A 76 5.56 3.61 -12.97
C ILE A 76 4.91 2.28 -13.27
N THR A 77 5.69 1.21 -13.25
CA THR A 77 5.16 -0.14 -13.43
C THR A 77 6.05 -1.17 -12.73
N GLY A 78 5.48 -2.28 -12.33
CA GLY A 78 6.19 -3.37 -11.67
C GLY A 78 6.57 -3.08 -10.23
N GLN A 79 5.99 -2.07 -9.61
CA GLN A 79 6.35 -1.64 -8.27
C GLN A 79 5.36 -2.13 -7.22
N VAL A 80 5.88 -2.37 -6.02
CA VAL A 80 5.06 -2.61 -4.83
C VAL A 80 5.24 -1.39 -3.93
N ILE A 81 4.18 -0.62 -3.76
CA ILE A 81 4.22 0.63 -3.02
C ILE A 81 3.77 0.36 -1.58
N GLN A 82 4.67 0.58 -0.63
CA GLN A 82 4.34 0.47 0.80
C GLN A 82 3.57 1.72 1.23
N VAL A 83 2.38 1.53 1.80
CA VAL A 83 1.59 2.63 2.37
C VAL A 83 1.32 2.26 3.83
N ASP A 84 2.34 2.45 4.66
CA ASP A 84 2.40 1.86 6.00
C ASP A 84 2.95 2.80 7.08
N GLY A 85 3.09 4.07 6.78
CA GLY A 85 3.63 5.04 7.73
C GLY A 85 5.10 4.79 8.10
N GLY A 86 5.81 4.03 7.29
CA GLY A 86 7.22 3.72 7.51
C GLY A 86 7.47 2.44 8.31
N MET A 87 6.43 1.67 8.63
CA MET A 87 6.55 0.49 9.48
C MET A 87 7.54 -0.55 8.93
N ALA A 88 7.69 -0.65 7.62
CA ALA A 88 8.56 -1.63 6.97
C ALA A 88 10.03 -1.20 6.85
N ILE A 89 10.37 0.01 7.27
CA ILE A 89 11.76 0.49 7.24
C ILE A 89 12.56 0.09 8.47
#